data_6080d37139ebb432c5f7bf4e63db0804
#
_entry.id   6080d37139ebb432c5f7bf4e63db0804
#
_cell.length_a   1.000
_cell.length_b   1.000
_cell.length_c   1.000
_cell.angle_alpha   90.00
_cell.angle_beta   90.00
_cell.angle_gamma   90.00
#
_symmetry.space_group_name_H-M   'P 1'
#
loop_
_entity.id
_entity.type
_entity.pdbx_description
1 polymer ?
#
loop_
_entity_poly.entity_id
_entity_poly.type
_entity_poly.pdbx_seq_one_letter_code
_entity_poly.pdbx_strand_id
1 'polypeptide(L)'
;MSEQFIIRVEARFEAAHNLREYKGAPEPLHGHSWKVEAKFKCKTLDHEDIGVDYVHVEKAIRKLASCFDHKYINEVPPFDKLNPTSENIAKWFFEELNKPAVRQNSELSEVVVWEGPEAYVSYSK
;
A
#
# COMPACT_ATOMS: atom_id res chain seq x y z
N MET A 1 29.71 -6.07 -10.66
CA MET A 1 28.56 -5.37 -10.07
C MET A 1 27.28 -6.05 -10.49
N SER A 2 26.38 -6.19 -9.56
CA SER A 2 25.08 -6.78 -9.85
C SER A 2 24.09 -5.71 -10.32
N GLU A 3 23.27 -6.08 -11.28
CA GLU A 3 22.16 -5.24 -11.72
C GLU A 3 20.98 -5.40 -10.79
N GLN A 4 20.14 -4.38 -10.75
CA GLN A 4 18.83 -4.51 -10.14
C GLN A 4 17.84 -3.59 -10.83
N PHE A 5 16.59 -4.02 -10.83
CA PHE A 5 15.48 -3.27 -11.40
C PHE A 5 14.46 -3.00 -10.29
N ILE A 6 13.89 -1.82 -10.29
CA ILE A 6 12.83 -1.47 -9.35
C ILE A 6 11.61 -1.09 -10.18
N ILE A 7 10.53 -1.82 -9.94
CA ILE A 7 9.25 -1.58 -10.60
C ILE A 7 8.31 -0.96 -9.55
N ARG A 8 7.78 0.22 -9.88
CA ARG A 8 6.88 0.94 -9.01
C ARG A 8 5.48 0.97 -9.61
N VAL A 9 4.50 0.62 -8.82
CA VAL A 9 3.08 0.75 -9.20
C VAL A 9 2.35 1.57 -8.15
N GLU A 10 1.21 2.13 -8.51
CA GLU A 10 0.40 2.90 -7.57
C GLU A 10 -1.09 2.66 -7.77
N ALA A 11 -1.85 2.96 -6.74
CA ALA A 11 -3.30 3.00 -6.80
C ALA A 11 -3.79 4.15 -5.94
N ARG A 12 -5.01 4.61 -6.20
CA ARG A 12 -5.63 5.72 -5.48
C ARG A 12 -6.98 5.27 -4.95
N PHE A 13 -7.38 5.87 -3.84
CA PHE A 13 -8.70 5.63 -3.28
C PHE A 13 -9.15 6.84 -2.48
N GLU A 14 -10.45 7.10 -2.50
CA GLU A 14 -11.07 8.17 -1.73
C GLU A 14 -11.71 7.53 -0.51
N ALA A 15 -11.30 7.94 0.69
CA ALA A 15 -11.80 7.29 1.89
C ALA A 15 -11.77 8.23 3.08
N ALA A 16 -12.71 8.02 3.98
CA ALA A 16 -12.78 8.73 5.24
C ALA A 16 -12.20 7.86 6.35
N HIS A 17 -11.64 8.50 7.34
CA HIS A 17 -11.18 7.85 8.56
C HIS A 17 -11.16 8.83 9.73
N ASN A 18 -10.98 8.29 10.92
CA ASN A 18 -10.60 9.08 12.08
C ASN A 18 -9.75 8.20 12.98
N LEU A 19 -8.72 8.78 13.55
CA LEU A 19 -7.93 8.07 14.56
C LEU A 19 -8.79 7.91 15.80
N ARG A 20 -8.90 6.67 16.30
CA ARG A 20 -9.66 6.41 17.52
C ARG A 20 -8.97 7.00 18.71
N GLU A 21 -7.64 7.10 18.63
CA GLU A 21 -6.84 7.67 19.68
C GLU A 21 -5.78 8.57 19.06
N TYR A 22 -5.90 9.86 19.38
CA TYR A 22 -4.94 10.87 18.95
C TYR A 22 -4.82 11.88 20.09
N LYS A 23 -3.65 11.90 20.74
CA LYS A 23 -3.38 12.77 21.89
C LYS A 23 -4.42 12.59 22.99
N GLY A 24 -4.82 11.34 23.23
CA GLY A 24 -5.74 10.98 24.31
C GLY A 24 -7.22 11.07 23.97
N ALA A 25 -7.60 11.39 22.74
CA ALA A 25 -8.98 11.52 22.33
C ALA A 25 -9.19 11.10 20.87
N PRO A 26 -10.40 10.70 20.48
CA PRO A 26 -10.70 10.46 19.07
C PRO A 26 -10.63 11.76 18.29
N GLU A 27 -10.10 11.68 17.05
CA GLU A 27 -10.14 12.86 16.17
C GLU A 27 -11.46 12.91 15.39
N PRO A 28 -11.85 14.09 14.90
CA PRO A 28 -13.03 14.20 14.04
C PRO A 28 -12.88 13.41 12.73
N LEU A 29 -13.99 12.89 12.25
CA LEU A 29 -14.04 12.20 10.97
C LEU A 29 -13.67 13.14 9.82
N HIS A 30 -12.82 12.68 8.91
CA HIS A 30 -12.42 13.46 7.75
C HIS A 30 -12.05 12.53 6.60
N GLY A 31 -12.07 13.07 5.40
CA GLY A 31 -11.76 12.32 4.19
C GLY A 31 -10.51 12.81 3.50
N HIS A 32 -9.89 11.92 2.75
CA HIS A 32 -8.70 12.21 1.97
C HIS A 32 -8.72 11.51 0.63
N SER A 33 -7.97 12.06 -0.31
CA SER A 33 -7.60 11.38 -1.55
C SER A 33 -6.27 10.67 -1.28
N TRP A 34 -6.35 9.37 -1.05
CA TRP A 34 -5.21 8.55 -0.70
C TRP A 34 -4.48 8.05 -1.94
N LYS A 35 -3.18 7.88 -1.83
CA LYS A 35 -2.38 7.21 -2.84
C LYS A 35 -1.49 6.19 -2.15
N VAL A 36 -1.42 4.98 -2.71
CA VAL A 36 -0.52 3.94 -2.25
C VAL A 36 0.42 3.57 -3.38
N GLU A 37 1.70 3.46 -3.07
CA GLU A 37 2.74 3.06 -4.00
C GLU A 37 3.45 1.82 -3.47
N ALA A 38 3.84 0.93 -4.37
CA ALA A 38 4.61 -0.24 -4.01
C ALA A 38 5.81 -0.36 -4.95
N LYS A 39 6.95 -0.71 -4.39
CA LYS A 39 8.19 -0.91 -5.14
C LYS A 39 8.64 -2.35 -5.02
N PHE A 40 8.76 -3.01 -6.17
CA PHE A 40 9.23 -4.39 -6.27
C PHE A 40 10.62 -4.39 -6.89
N LYS A 41 11.53 -5.09 -6.24
CA LYS A 41 12.93 -5.18 -6.66
C LYS A 41 13.22 -6.57 -7.21
N CYS A 42 13.93 -6.64 -8.32
CA CYS A 42 14.43 -7.90 -8.86
C CYS A 42 15.83 -7.72 -9.43
N LYS A 43 16.56 -8.83 -9.48
CA LYS A 43 17.95 -8.83 -9.97
C LYS A 43 18.08 -9.57 -11.29
N THR A 44 17.09 -10.38 -11.64
CA THR A 44 17.11 -11.22 -12.84
C THR A 44 15.83 -11.03 -13.64
N LEU A 45 15.94 -11.24 -14.94
CA LEU A 45 14.80 -11.16 -15.85
C LEU A 45 14.43 -12.57 -16.31
N ASP A 46 13.17 -12.75 -16.68
CA ASP A 46 12.71 -14.03 -17.21
C ASP A 46 13.03 -14.16 -18.71
N HIS A 47 12.47 -15.19 -19.36
CA HIS A 47 12.74 -15.46 -20.79
C HIS A 47 12.17 -14.39 -21.73
N GLU A 48 11.31 -13.51 -21.22
CA GLU A 48 10.76 -12.37 -21.97
C GLU A 48 11.43 -11.05 -21.57
N ASP A 49 12.53 -11.14 -20.81
CA ASP A 49 13.24 -9.98 -20.27
C ASP A 49 12.39 -9.13 -19.31
N ILE A 50 11.48 -9.78 -18.62
CA ILE A 50 10.62 -9.15 -17.62
C ILE A 50 11.05 -9.58 -16.22
N GLY A 51 11.31 -8.62 -15.33
CA GLY A 51 11.63 -8.89 -13.95
C GLY A 51 10.39 -9.02 -13.09
N VAL A 52 9.48 -8.05 -13.24
CA VAL A 52 8.18 -8.05 -12.57
C VAL A 52 7.15 -7.60 -13.59
N ASP A 53 6.12 -8.41 -13.80
CA ASP A 53 5.01 -8.03 -14.65
C ASP A 53 4.16 -7.00 -13.91
N TYR A 54 4.32 -5.73 -14.25
CA TYR A 54 3.58 -4.70 -13.51
C TYR A 54 2.08 -4.71 -13.80
N VAL A 55 1.60 -5.35 -14.86
CA VAL A 55 0.16 -5.55 -15.05
C VAL A 55 -0.38 -6.41 -13.90
N HIS A 56 0.36 -7.45 -13.51
CA HIS A 56 -0.01 -8.34 -12.41
C HIS A 56 -0.02 -7.61 -11.06
N VAL A 57 1.07 -6.92 -10.72
CA VAL A 57 1.16 -6.23 -9.42
C VAL A 57 0.28 -4.98 -9.37
N GLU A 58 0.06 -4.31 -10.50
CA GLU A 58 -0.85 -3.17 -10.58
C GLU A 58 -2.29 -3.60 -10.30
N LYS A 59 -2.69 -4.75 -10.87
CA LYS A 59 -4.01 -5.32 -10.60
C LYS A 59 -4.19 -5.65 -9.12
N ALA A 60 -3.14 -6.19 -8.51
CA ALA A 60 -3.16 -6.54 -7.09
C ALA A 60 -3.33 -5.30 -6.20
N ILE A 61 -2.53 -4.25 -6.43
CA ILE A 61 -2.60 -3.05 -5.61
C ILE A 61 -3.93 -2.31 -5.79
N ARG A 62 -4.48 -2.30 -7.01
CA ARG A 62 -5.79 -1.70 -7.27
C ARG A 62 -6.91 -2.46 -6.57
N LYS A 63 -6.85 -3.78 -6.56
CA LYS A 63 -7.82 -4.61 -5.87
C LYS A 63 -7.82 -4.32 -4.36
N LEU A 64 -6.63 -4.19 -3.78
CA LEU A 64 -6.50 -3.86 -2.36
C LEU A 64 -7.03 -2.46 -2.06
N ALA A 65 -6.69 -1.49 -2.89
CA ALA A 65 -7.19 -0.12 -2.73
C ALA A 65 -8.72 -0.06 -2.81
N SER A 66 -9.33 -0.90 -3.64
CA SER A 66 -10.79 -0.94 -3.78
C SER A 66 -11.50 -1.37 -2.51
N CYS A 67 -10.79 -2.02 -1.57
CA CYS A 67 -11.37 -2.37 -0.26
C CYS A 67 -11.74 -1.14 0.56
N PHE A 68 -11.11 -0.01 0.28
CA PHE A 68 -11.30 1.22 1.05
C PHE A 68 -11.99 2.33 0.26
N ASP A 69 -12.03 2.20 -1.07
CA ASP A 69 -12.51 3.29 -1.92
C ASP A 69 -13.99 3.61 -1.65
N HIS A 70 -14.25 4.89 -1.40
CA HIS A 70 -15.58 5.41 -1.05
C HIS A 70 -16.15 4.78 0.22
N LYS A 71 -15.28 4.45 1.18
CA LYS A 71 -15.69 3.82 2.44
C LYS A 71 -15.11 4.58 3.63
N TYR A 72 -15.68 4.25 4.80
CA TYR A 72 -15.14 4.66 6.09
C TYR A 72 -14.16 3.56 6.54
N ILE A 73 -12.87 3.85 6.50
CA ILE A 73 -11.82 2.87 6.77
C ILE A 73 -11.99 2.20 8.13
N ASN A 74 -12.48 2.94 9.13
CA ASN A 74 -12.69 2.42 10.48
C ASN A 74 -13.70 1.27 10.54
N GLU A 75 -14.48 1.05 9.50
CA GLU A 75 -15.45 -0.05 9.44
C GLU A 75 -14.92 -1.24 8.61
N VAL A 76 -13.76 -1.09 7.98
CA VAL A 76 -13.18 -2.13 7.12
C VAL A 76 -12.13 -2.91 7.90
N PRO A 77 -12.31 -4.23 8.10
CA PRO A 77 -11.30 -5.02 8.79
C PRO A 77 -9.95 -4.93 8.06
N PRO A 78 -8.81 -4.86 8.76
CA PRO A 78 -8.64 -4.96 10.22
C PRO A 78 -8.80 -3.63 10.97
N PHE A 79 -9.18 -2.56 10.26
CA PHE A 79 -9.24 -1.20 10.82
C PHE A 79 -10.51 -0.95 11.64
N ASP A 80 -11.41 -1.93 11.68
CA ASP A 80 -12.48 -1.96 12.66
C ASP A 80 -11.95 -2.13 14.09
N LYS A 81 -10.69 -2.58 14.23
CA LYS A 81 -10.02 -2.78 15.52
C LYS A 81 -8.70 -2.01 15.62
N LEU A 82 -7.91 -1.99 14.55
CA LEU A 82 -6.65 -1.26 14.51
C LEU A 82 -6.91 0.21 14.23
N ASN A 83 -6.13 1.07 14.87
CA ASN A 83 -6.20 2.50 14.60
C ASN A 83 -5.78 2.74 13.14
N PRO A 84 -6.62 3.40 12.32
CA PRO A 84 -6.32 3.56 10.87
C PRO A 84 -5.36 4.71 10.60
N THR A 85 -4.18 4.64 11.21
CA THR A 85 -3.09 5.56 10.92
C THR A 85 -2.49 5.24 9.54
N SER A 86 -1.82 6.21 8.93
CA SER A 86 -1.11 5.97 7.68
C SER A 86 -0.06 4.87 7.84
N GLU A 87 0.55 4.78 9.02
CA GLU A 87 1.53 3.73 9.36
C GLU A 87 0.90 2.34 9.30
N ASN A 88 -0.23 2.16 9.98
CA ASN A 88 -0.92 0.87 9.98
C ASN A 88 -1.49 0.52 8.60
N ILE A 89 -1.94 1.51 7.85
CA ILE A 89 -2.42 1.30 6.49
C ILE A 89 -1.26 0.86 5.58
N ALA A 90 -0.10 1.52 5.68
CA ALA A 90 1.08 1.15 4.91
C ALA A 90 1.53 -0.27 5.24
N LYS A 91 1.54 -0.64 6.51
CA LYS A 91 1.88 -1.99 6.95
C LYS A 91 0.91 -3.03 6.40
N TRP A 92 -0.39 -2.73 6.40
CA TRP A 92 -1.40 -3.64 5.86
C TRP A 92 -1.17 -3.88 4.36
N PHE A 93 -0.97 -2.81 3.58
CA PHE A 93 -0.68 -2.96 2.16
C PHE A 93 0.59 -3.79 1.93
N PHE A 94 1.62 -3.54 2.73
CA PHE A 94 2.87 -4.29 2.61
C PHE A 94 2.63 -5.79 2.84
N GLU A 95 1.94 -6.15 3.92
CA GLU A 95 1.68 -7.56 4.24
C GLU A 95 0.88 -8.24 3.12
N GLU A 96 -0.13 -7.56 2.56
CA GLU A 96 -0.94 -8.13 1.49
C GLU A 96 -0.17 -8.24 0.17
N LEU A 97 0.61 -7.23 -0.17
CA LEU A 97 1.39 -7.23 -1.42
C LEU A 97 2.62 -8.14 -1.34
N ASN A 98 3.09 -8.47 -0.14
CA ASN A 98 4.25 -9.34 0.05
C ASN A 98 3.93 -10.83 -0.05
N LYS A 99 2.67 -11.18 -0.26
CA LYS A 99 2.29 -12.59 -0.44
C LYS A 99 2.95 -13.14 -1.71
N PRO A 100 3.45 -14.37 -1.68
CA PRO A 100 4.14 -14.96 -2.84
C PRO A 100 3.35 -14.90 -4.15
N ALA A 101 2.02 -15.04 -4.08
CA ALA A 101 1.16 -14.95 -5.25
C ALA A 101 1.21 -13.57 -5.92
N VAL A 102 1.54 -12.52 -5.17
CA VAL A 102 1.62 -11.14 -5.69
C VAL A 102 3.05 -10.83 -6.13
N ARG A 103 4.02 -10.94 -5.22
CA ARG A 103 5.41 -10.55 -5.52
C ARG A 103 6.15 -11.55 -6.40
N GLN A 104 5.70 -12.80 -6.44
CA GLN A 104 6.34 -13.86 -7.23
C GLN A 104 7.84 -13.94 -6.91
N ASN A 105 8.72 -13.83 -7.92
CA ASN A 105 10.18 -13.94 -7.75
C ASN A 105 10.85 -12.60 -7.47
N SER A 106 10.07 -11.59 -7.11
CA SER A 106 10.61 -10.28 -6.75
C SER A 106 10.61 -10.09 -5.24
N GLU A 107 11.23 -9.00 -4.80
CA GLU A 107 11.22 -8.58 -3.40
C GLU A 107 10.40 -7.30 -3.31
N LEU A 108 9.36 -7.31 -2.46
CA LEU A 108 8.67 -6.06 -2.13
C LEU A 108 9.57 -5.25 -1.21
N SER A 109 10.09 -4.14 -1.70
CA SER A 109 11.07 -3.36 -0.95
C SER A 109 10.46 -2.26 -0.12
N GLU A 110 9.32 -1.71 -0.55
CA GLU A 110 8.75 -0.55 0.11
C GLU A 110 7.29 -0.37 -0.28
N VAL A 111 6.48 0.06 0.68
CA VAL A 111 5.13 0.59 0.42
C VAL A 111 5.08 2.00 0.97
N VAL A 112 4.55 2.92 0.19
CA VAL A 112 4.39 4.33 0.56
C VAL A 112 2.91 4.66 0.53
N VAL A 113 2.40 5.24 1.61
CA VAL A 113 1.01 5.69 1.69
C VAL A 113 0.98 7.20 1.86
N TRP A 114 0.31 7.85 0.91
CA TRP A 114 0.10 9.29 0.93
C TRP A 114 -1.33 9.55 1.43
N GLU A 115 -1.46 10.24 2.54
CA GLU A 115 -2.74 10.68 3.06
C GLU A 115 -3.24 11.90 2.28
N GLY A 116 -2.30 12.70 1.80
CA GLY A 116 -2.53 13.85 0.94
C GLY A 116 -1.25 14.14 0.19
N PRO A 117 -1.21 15.18 -0.67
CA PRO A 117 -0.06 15.39 -1.54
C PRO A 117 1.22 15.85 -0.83
N GLU A 118 1.12 16.24 0.45
CA GLU A 118 2.24 16.87 1.15
C GLU A 118 2.94 15.96 2.15
N ALA A 119 2.38 14.81 2.47
CA ALA A 119 2.97 13.92 3.47
C ALA A 119 2.72 12.46 3.14
N TYR A 120 3.69 11.63 3.43
CA TYR A 120 3.54 10.19 3.25
C TYR A 120 4.24 9.42 4.37
N VAL A 121 3.86 8.16 4.49
CA VAL A 121 4.54 7.18 5.34
C VAL A 121 5.10 6.10 4.44
N SER A 122 6.35 5.73 4.66
CA SER A 122 7.00 4.60 3.98
C SER A 122 7.18 3.47 4.97
N TYR A 123 6.82 2.26 4.55
CA TYR A 123 7.00 1.05 5.35
C TYR A 123 7.83 0.04 4.57
N SER A 124 8.83 -0.54 5.25
CA SER A 124 9.68 -1.61 4.70
C SER A 124 10.10 -2.55 5.83
N LYS A 125 10.55 -3.74 5.47
CA LYS A 125 11.12 -4.71 6.41
C LYS A 125 12.57 -4.99 6.06
#